data_f75b91afb1064fee3067449475b02348
#
_entry.id   f75b91afb1064fee3067449475b02348
#
_cell.length_a   1.000
_cell.length_b   1.000
_cell.length_c   1.000
_cell.angle_alpha   90.00
_cell.angle_beta   90.00
_cell.angle_gamma   90.00
#
_symmetry.space_group_name_H-M   'P 1'
#
loop_
_entity.id
_entity.type
_entity.pdbx_description
1 polymer ?
#
loop_
_entity_poly.entity_id
_entity_poly.type
_entity_poly.pdbx_seq_one_letter_code
_entity_poly.pdbx_strand_id
1 'polypeptide(L)'
;MSLANFQQVLDTPRDPKPDNPEPVDELMTLQFERVSFQHQSSALPALNEITFSAARGDTIAFVGPSGAGKSTLVKLLVGLYAAKDGTILYNGIPSSRVDLDLLREKIGFVTQDTQLFSGSIRENLLFVNPTATDAECMQVLEQAAAHSLLSRADRGLDTLIGEGGVKVSGGEKQRLSIARALLRHPQLLVFDEATSSLDSLTEEEISRTIREVAANQEAITILIAHRLSTIMHADRIFVLERGRIVEFGRHAELLDQKGLYYAMWRQQVGEREAIAAR
;
A
#
# COMPACT_ATOMS: atom_id res chain seq x y z
N MET A 1 10.25 29.62 2.64
CA MET A 1 9.08 29.70 1.73
C MET A 1 8.70 31.18 1.59
N SER A 2 8.48 31.67 0.37
CA SER A 2 8.02 33.07 0.21
C SER A 2 6.52 33.15 0.50
N LEU A 3 6.04 34.32 0.91
CA LEU A 3 4.63 34.59 1.19
C LEU A 3 3.75 34.24 -0.01
N ALA A 4 4.26 34.46 -1.23
CA ALA A 4 3.58 34.12 -2.49
C ALA A 4 3.31 32.60 -2.65
N ASN A 5 4.26 31.75 -2.26
CA ASN A 5 4.06 30.28 -2.32
C ASN A 5 3.01 29.82 -1.30
N PHE A 6 2.97 30.47 -0.13
CA PHE A 6 1.96 30.18 0.89
C PHE A 6 0.55 30.60 0.40
N GLN A 7 0.44 31.79 -0.20
CA GLN A 7 -0.80 32.28 -0.80
C GLN A 7 -1.30 31.33 -1.89
N GLN A 8 -0.40 30.86 -2.78
CA GLN A 8 -0.74 29.93 -3.84
C GLN A 8 -1.30 28.59 -3.31
N VAL A 9 -0.80 28.11 -2.16
CA VAL A 9 -1.33 26.90 -1.51
C VAL A 9 -2.73 27.15 -0.95
N LEU A 10 -2.98 28.33 -0.33
CA LEU A 10 -4.29 28.69 0.20
C LEU A 10 -5.35 28.90 -0.90
N ASP A 11 -4.92 29.39 -2.06
CA ASP A 11 -5.79 29.64 -3.21
C ASP A 11 -6.04 28.36 -4.05
N THR A 12 -5.39 27.23 -3.72
CA THR A 12 -5.62 25.97 -4.40
C THR A 12 -7.05 25.48 -4.15
N PRO A 13 -7.83 25.22 -5.21
CA PRO A 13 -9.18 24.69 -5.05
C PRO A 13 -9.18 23.39 -4.25
N ARG A 14 -10.13 23.24 -3.35
CA ARG A 14 -10.36 21.97 -2.65
C ARG A 14 -10.87 20.91 -3.64
N ASP A 15 -10.58 19.65 -3.35
CA ASP A 15 -11.16 18.55 -4.11
C ASP A 15 -12.69 18.66 -4.12
N PRO A 16 -13.35 18.49 -5.28
CA PRO A 16 -14.79 18.53 -5.35
C PRO A 16 -15.39 17.41 -4.51
N LYS A 17 -16.26 17.78 -3.58
CA LYS A 17 -17.04 16.81 -2.79
C LYS A 17 -18.40 16.60 -3.44
N PRO A 18 -18.96 15.38 -3.38
CA PRO A 18 -20.34 15.15 -3.79
C PRO A 18 -21.30 16.02 -2.97
N ASP A 19 -22.38 16.50 -3.57
CA ASP A 19 -23.41 17.29 -2.86
C ASP A 19 -24.08 16.49 -1.74
N ASN A 20 -24.27 15.18 -1.94
CA ASN A 20 -24.81 14.24 -0.95
C ASN A 20 -23.90 13.00 -0.92
N PRO A 21 -22.77 13.05 -0.19
CA PRO A 21 -21.83 11.93 -0.14
C PRO A 21 -22.44 10.73 0.58
N GLU A 22 -22.30 9.55 -0.02
CA GLU A 22 -22.74 8.28 0.55
C GLU A 22 -21.60 7.69 1.40
N PRO A 23 -21.84 7.37 2.68
CA PRO A 23 -20.86 6.70 3.51
C PRO A 23 -20.69 5.23 3.09
N VAL A 24 -19.49 4.71 3.19
CA VAL A 24 -19.20 3.29 3.08
C VAL A 24 -18.89 2.78 4.48
N ASP A 25 -19.88 2.23 5.18
CA ASP A 25 -19.71 1.80 6.58
C ASP A 25 -18.82 0.57 6.72
N GLU A 26 -19.03 -0.44 5.89
CA GLU A 26 -18.14 -1.59 5.74
C GLU A 26 -17.76 -1.76 4.28
N LEU A 27 -16.47 -1.84 3.98
CA LEU A 27 -15.99 -2.08 2.62
C LEU A 27 -15.95 -3.57 2.32
N MET A 28 -16.97 -4.05 1.61
CA MET A 28 -17.11 -5.45 1.21
C MET A 28 -16.53 -5.73 -0.17
N THR A 29 -16.63 -4.77 -1.08
CA THR A 29 -16.15 -4.93 -2.47
C THR A 29 -15.55 -3.66 -3.01
N LEU A 30 -14.49 -3.83 -3.80
CA LEU A 30 -13.83 -2.80 -4.59
C LEU A 30 -13.82 -3.25 -6.05
N GLN A 31 -14.27 -2.39 -6.97
CA GLN A 31 -14.31 -2.72 -8.39
C GLN A 31 -13.78 -1.56 -9.23
N PHE A 32 -13.02 -1.90 -10.25
CA PHE A 32 -12.58 -1.00 -11.31
C PHE A 32 -13.24 -1.46 -12.61
N GLU A 33 -13.99 -0.58 -13.26
CA GLU A 33 -14.70 -0.86 -14.51
C GLU A 33 -14.15 0.04 -15.62
N ARG A 34 -13.27 -0.52 -16.45
CA ARG A 34 -12.62 0.17 -17.58
C ARG A 34 -12.01 1.52 -17.22
N VAL A 35 -11.35 1.57 -16.05
CA VAL A 35 -10.77 2.80 -15.51
C VAL A 35 -9.56 3.23 -16.32
N SER A 36 -9.59 4.46 -16.81
CA SER A 36 -8.47 5.11 -17.50
C SER A 36 -8.05 6.39 -16.77
N PHE A 37 -6.76 6.68 -16.79
CA PHE A 37 -6.20 7.87 -16.18
C PHE A 37 -5.02 8.42 -17.00
N GLN A 38 -4.95 9.74 -17.10
CA GLN A 38 -3.87 10.44 -17.78
C GLN A 38 -3.43 11.63 -16.94
N HIS A 39 -2.12 11.74 -16.67
CA HIS A 39 -1.56 12.92 -16.04
C HIS A 39 -1.65 14.13 -16.97
N GLN A 40 -1.93 15.30 -16.41
CA GLN A 40 -2.06 16.56 -17.19
C GLN A 40 -0.78 16.87 -17.98
N SER A 41 0.39 16.48 -17.47
CA SER A 41 1.71 16.70 -18.11
C SER A 41 2.09 15.63 -19.12
N SER A 42 1.28 14.58 -19.33
CA SER A 42 1.62 13.43 -20.20
C SER A 42 0.72 13.37 -21.42
N ALA A 43 1.31 13.07 -22.58
CA ALA A 43 0.56 12.83 -23.82
C ALA A 43 -0.09 11.42 -23.85
N LEU A 44 0.42 10.46 -23.06
CA LEU A 44 -0.07 9.09 -23.03
C LEU A 44 -0.80 8.82 -21.72
N PRO A 45 -1.84 7.97 -21.73
CA PRO A 45 -2.51 7.54 -20.51
C PRO A 45 -1.56 6.71 -19.64
N ALA A 46 -1.59 6.97 -18.33
CA ALA A 46 -0.84 6.18 -17.35
C ALA A 46 -1.56 4.86 -17.04
N LEU A 47 -2.91 4.84 -17.15
CA LEU A 47 -3.74 3.64 -17.08
C LEU A 47 -4.79 3.69 -18.19
N ASN A 48 -5.09 2.52 -18.76
CA ASN A 48 -5.98 2.37 -19.89
C ASN A 48 -6.88 1.15 -19.73
N GLU A 49 -8.19 1.39 -19.52
CA GLU A 49 -9.24 0.39 -19.39
C GLU A 49 -8.96 -0.70 -18.33
N ILE A 50 -8.43 -0.31 -17.18
CA ILE A 50 -8.19 -1.22 -16.07
C ILE A 50 -9.51 -1.75 -15.52
N THR A 51 -9.64 -3.06 -15.48
CA THR A 51 -10.83 -3.75 -14.95
C THR A 51 -10.40 -4.88 -14.01
N PHE A 52 -10.85 -4.82 -12.76
CA PHE A 52 -10.69 -5.88 -11.77
C PHE A 52 -11.70 -5.71 -10.64
N SER A 53 -11.85 -6.73 -9.81
CA SER A 53 -12.67 -6.69 -8.60
C SER A 53 -11.95 -7.37 -7.44
N ALA A 54 -12.20 -6.89 -6.22
CA ALA A 54 -11.75 -7.49 -4.98
C ALA A 54 -12.91 -7.53 -3.99
N ALA A 55 -12.98 -8.58 -3.19
CA ALA A 55 -13.91 -8.72 -2.08
C ALA A 55 -13.15 -8.74 -0.74
N ARG A 56 -13.84 -8.49 0.36
CA ARG A 56 -13.32 -8.61 1.72
C ARG A 56 -12.63 -9.96 1.92
N GLY A 57 -11.42 -9.94 2.44
CA GLY A 57 -10.56 -11.10 2.61
C GLY A 57 -9.70 -11.48 1.40
N ASP A 58 -9.94 -10.88 0.22
CA ASP A 58 -9.08 -11.11 -0.94
C ASP A 58 -7.71 -10.43 -0.78
N THR A 59 -6.65 -11.14 -1.14
CA THR A 59 -5.32 -10.58 -1.34
C THR A 59 -5.03 -10.50 -2.84
N ILE A 60 -4.93 -9.28 -3.36
CA ILE A 60 -4.68 -9.01 -4.79
C ILE A 60 -3.31 -8.36 -4.96
N ALA A 61 -2.56 -8.81 -5.94
CA ALA A 61 -1.26 -8.24 -6.27
C ALA A 61 -1.23 -7.60 -7.66
N PHE A 62 -0.53 -6.47 -7.76
CA PHE A 62 -0.21 -5.83 -9.04
C PHE A 62 1.30 -5.80 -9.24
N VAL A 63 1.75 -6.31 -10.37
CA VAL A 63 3.16 -6.38 -10.77
C VAL A 63 3.35 -5.84 -12.18
N GLY A 64 4.58 -5.58 -12.54
CA GLY A 64 4.92 -5.09 -13.88
C GLY A 64 6.20 -4.25 -13.87
N PRO A 65 6.75 -3.95 -15.05
CA PRO A 65 7.95 -3.13 -15.17
C PRO A 65 7.79 -1.74 -14.56
N SER A 66 8.90 -1.05 -14.35
CA SER A 66 8.87 0.36 -13.94
C SER A 66 8.11 1.20 -14.98
N GLY A 67 7.27 2.12 -14.52
CA GLY A 67 6.42 2.93 -15.40
C GLY A 67 5.15 2.22 -15.92
N ALA A 68 4.86 0.99 -15.52
CA ALA A 68 3.65 0.26 -15.95
C ALA A 68 2.33 0.88 -15.46
N GLY A 69 2.36 1.84 -14.51
CA GLY A 69 1.17 2.51 -13.97
C GLY A 69 0.78 2.09 -12.55
N LYS A 70 1.56 1.22 -11.89
CA LYS A 70 1.24 0.68 -10.55
C LYS A 70 0.97 1.75 -9.50
N SER A 71 1.86 2.72 -9.33
CA SER A 71 1.68 3.80 -8.34
C SER A 71 0.50 4.74 -8.70
N THR A 72 0.18 4.89 -9.99
CA THR A 72 -1.03 5.62 -10.42
C THR A 72 -2.29 4.85 -10.05
N LEU A 73 -2.29 3.52 -10.22
CA LEU A 73 -3.39 2.66 -9.81
C LEU A 73 -3.67 2.80 -8.31
N VAL A 74 -2.62 2.77 -7.47
CA VAL A 74 -2.75 2.98 -6.01
C VAL A 74 -3.38 4.32 -5.70
N LYS A 75 -2.94 5.40 -6.32
CA LYS A 75 -3.48 6.75 -6.08
C LYS A 75 -4.96 6.87 -6.45
N LEU A 76 -5.41 6.20 -7.50
CA LEU A 76 -6.82 6.09 -7.85
C LEU A 76 -7.58 5.26 -6.82
N LEU A 77 -7.01 4.13 -6.40
CA LEU A 77 -7.61 3.18 -5.46
C LEU A 77 -7.86 3.80 -4.08
N VAL A 78 -6.96 4.66 -3.61
CA VAL A 78 -7.12 5.37 -2.33
C VAL A 78 -7.82 6.73 -2.48
N GLY A 79 -8.34 7.04 -3.68
CA GLY A 79 -9.10 8.25 -3.96
C GLY A 79 -8.27 9.54 -3.98
N LEU A 80 -6.93 9.46 -4.16
CA LEU A 80 -6.07 10.63 -4.36
C LEU A 80 -6.17 11.20 -5.78
N TYR A 81 -6.59 10.37 -6.74
CA TYR A 81 -6.88 10.77 -8.11
C TYR A 81 -8.30 10.34 -8.48
N ALA A 82 -8.94 11.11 -9.35
CA ALA A 82 -10.19 10.73 -9.97
C ALA A 82 -9.94 10.06 -11.33
N ALA A 83 -10.72 9.04 -11.67
CA ALA A 83 -10.67 8.42 -12.98
C ALA A 83 -11.05 9.44 -14.07
N LYS A 84 -10.36 9.39 -15.22
CA LYS A 84 -10.71 10.18 -16.39
C LYS A 84 -11.89 9.55 -17.14
N ASP A 85 -11.82 8.24 -17.31
CA ASP A 85 -12.86 7.42 -17.94
C ASP A 85 -13.03 6.13 -17.12
N GLY A 86 -14.20 5.50 -17.22
CA GLY A 86 -14.56 4.33 -16.43
C GLY A 86 -15.04 4.69 -15.02
N THR A 87 -15.24 3.70 -14.18
CA THR A 87 -15.82 3.89 -12.84
C THR A 87 -15.09 3.06 -11.80
N ILE A 88 -14.79 3.67 -10.65
CA ILE A 88 -14.32 2.97 -9.45
C ILE A 88 -15.54 2.85 -8.52
N LEU A 89 -15.82 1.62 -8.07
CA LEU A 89 -16.97 1.33 -7.23
C LEU A 89 -16.50 0.77 -5.88
N TYR A 90 -17.06 1.32 -4.80
CA TYR A 90 -16.92 0.81 -3.44
C TYR A 90 -18.30 0.29 -3.00
N ASN A 91 -18.43 -1.01 -2.79
CA ASN A 91 -19.73 -1.68 -2.57
C ASN A 91 -20.78 -1.39 -3.66
N GLY A 92 -20.35 -1.25 -4.92
CA GLY A 92 -21.22 -0.86 -6.01
C GLY A 92 -21.56 0.63 -6.08
N ILE A 93 -21.08 1.45 -5.13
CA ILE A 93 -21.29 2.91 -5.12
C ILE A 93 -20.13 3.55 -5.90
N PRO A 94 -20.42 4.36 -6.95
CA PRO A 94 -19.39 5.08 -7.70
C PRO A 94 -18.59 6.03 -6.79
N SER A 95 -17.26 6.08 -6.98
CA SER A 95 -16.36 6.94 -6.20
C SER A 95 -16.75 8.43 -6.21
N SER A 96 -17.43 8.88 -7.26
CA SER A 96 -17.98 10.25 -7.38
C SER A 96 -19.13 10.55 -6.42
N ARG A 97 -19.71 9.53 -5.77
CA ARG A 97 -20.80 9.65 -4.79
C ARG A 97 -20.37 9.28 -3.37
N VAL A 98 -19.20 8.65 -3.22
CA VAL A 98 -18.69 8.19 -1.92
C VAL A 98 -18.08 9.35 -1.14
N ASP A 99 -18.29 9.36 0.18
CA ASP A 99 -17.47 10.18 1.10
C ASP A 99 -16.06 9.61 1.19
N LEU A 100 -15.16 10.13 0.33
CA LEU A 100 -13.78 9.67 0.27
C LEU A 100 -12.98 10.02 1.53
N ASP A 101 -13.39 11.03 2.30
CA ASP A 101 -12.70 11.37 3.55
C ASP A 101 -12.97 10.28 4.59
N LEU A 102 -14.23 9.87 4.77
CA LEU A 102 -14.59 8.76 5.64
C LEU A 102 -14.02 7.41 5.15
N LEU A 103 -14.01 7.19 3.84
CA LEU A 103 -13.41 5.99 3.28
C LEU A 103 -11.90 5.91 3.58
N ARG A 104 -11.17 7.01 3.46
CA ARG A 104 -9.71 7.08 3.75
C ARG A 104 -9.37 6.75 5.19
N GLU A 105 -10.27 7.00 6.14
CA GLU A 105 -10.09 6.59 7.54
C GLU A 105 -10.01 5.07 7.70
N LYS A 106 -10.64 4.32 6.77
CA LYS A 106 -10.68 2.84 6.73
C LYS A 106 -9.56 2.23 5.87
N ILE A 107 -8.65 3.05 5.35
CA ILE A 107 -7.52 2.60 4.53
C ILE A 107 -6.25 2.60 5.36
N GLY A 108 -5.61 1.44 5.46
CA GLY A 108 -4.23 1.31 5.91
C GLY A 108 -3.30 1.37 4.70
N PHE A 109 -2.39 2.34 4.67
CA PHE A 109 -1.48 2.53 3.55
C PHE A 109 -0.03 2.50 4.01
N VAL A 110 0.73 1.53 3.49
CA VAL A 110 2.15 1.34 3.76
C VAL A 110 2.92 1.67 2.49
N THR A 111 3.67 2.76 2.52
CA THR A 111 4.46 3.27 1.37
C THR A 111 5.88 2.73 1.37
N GLN A 112 6.53 2.81 0.21
CA GLN A 112 7.94 2.49 0.03
C GLN A 112 8.84 3.33 0.96
N ASP A 113 8.64 4.65 0.96
CA ASP A 113 9.41 5.59 1.78
C ASP A 113 8.66 5.90 3.07
N THR A 114 8.93 5.11 4.10
CA THR A 114 8.33 5.30 5.42
C THR A 114 8.90 6.55 6.10
N GLN A 115 8.02 7.53 6.34
CA GLN A 115 8.35 8.71 7.12
C GLN A 115 7.96 8.51 8.58
N LEU A 116 8.93 8.63 9.48
CA LEU A 116 8.72 8.69 10.92
C LEU A 116 8.95 10.09 11.42
N PHE A 117 8.15 10.50 12.41
CA PHE A 117 8.35 11.77 13.11
C PHE A 117 9.40 11.57 14.20
N SER A 118 10.22 12.62 14.44
CA SER A 118 11.03 12.69 15.65
C SER A 118 10.10 12.82 16.85
N GLY A 119 10.17 11.86 17.76
CA GLY A 119 9.28 11.74 18.91
C GLY A 119 9.28 10.32 19.46
N SER A 120 8.36 9.99 20.34
CA SER A 120 8.24 8.65 20.90
C SER A 120 7.60 7.65 19.92
N ILE A 121 7.75 6.35 20.19
CA ILE A 121 7.02 5.29 19.47
C ILE A 121 5.51 5.55 19.61
N ARG A 122 5.05 5.91 20.81
CA ARG A 122 3.66 6.30 21.11
C ARG A 122 3.17 7.41 20.18
N GLU A 123 3.86 8.53 20.12
CA GLU A 123 3.47 9.67 19.28
C GLU A 123 3.41 9.30 17.81
N ASN A 124 4.33 8.45 17.35
CA ASN A 124 4.32 7.93 16.01
C ASN A 124 3.10 7.03 15.71
N LEU A 125 2.59 6.28 16.67
CA LEU A 125 1.38 5.47 16.53
C LEU A 125 0.10 6.31 16.67
N LEU A 126 0.01 7.13 17.71
CA LEU A 126 -1.17 7.96 17.98
C LEU A 126 -1.42 9.04 16.92
N PHE A 127 -0.44 9.33 16.06
CA PHE A 127 -0.62 10.21 14.91
C PHE A 127 -1.74 9.72 13.97
N VAL A 128 -1.91 8.41 13.83
CA VAL A 128 -2.93 7.82 12.93
C VAL A 128 -4.22 7.44 13.65
N ASN A 129 -4.16 7.20 14.96
CA ASN A 129 -5.32 6.97 15.83
C ASN A 129 -5.07 7.57 17.21
N PRO A 130 -5.48 8.84 17.44
CA PRO A 130 -5.22 9.54 18.70
C PRO A 130 -5.88 8.92 19.94
N THR A 131 -6.88 8.08 19.76
CA THR A 131 -7.67 7.46 20.83
C THR A 131 -7.22 6.04 21.16
N ALA A 132 -6.22 5.51 20.44
CA ALA A 132 -5.74 4.16 20.66
C ALA A 132 -5.12 4.01 22.06
N THR A 133 -5.43 2.88 22.70
CA THR A 133 -4.87 2.49 23.99
C THR A 133 -3.46 1.93 23.87
N ASP A 134 -2.73 1.88 24.98
CA ASP A 134 -1.40 1.24 25.03
C ASP A 134 -1.46 -0.24 24.62
N ALA A 135 -2.53 -0.92 25.00
CA ALA A 135 -2.73 -2.33 24.63
C ALA A 135 -2.87 -2.51 23.12
N GLU A 136 -3.65 -1.66 22.46
CA GLU A 136 -3.79 -1.66 20.98
C GLU A 136 -2.47 -1.31 20.30
N CYS A 137 -1.75 -0.31 20.81
CA CYS A 137 -0.43 0.04 20.31
C CYS A 137 0.56 -1.14 20.39
N MET A 138 0.61 -1.84 21.52
CA MET A 138 1.46 -3.01 21.69
C MET A 138 1.04 -4.16 20.79
N GLN A 139 -0.26 -4.42 20.68
CA GLN A 139 -0.80 -5.46 19.80
C GLN A 139 -0.40 -5.27 18.35
N VAL A 140 -0.54 -4.05 17.79
CA VAL A 140 -0.17 -3.81 16.39
C VAL A 140 1.34 -3.84 16.17
N LEU A 141 2.16 -3.48 17.18
CA LEU A 141 3.62 -3.64 17.12
C LEU A 141 4.03 -5.11 17.09
N GLU A 142 3.33 -5.97 17.83
CA GLU A 142 3.53 -7.43 17.79
C GLU A 142 3.11 -7.99 16.44
N GLN A 143 1.93 -7.63 15.92
CA GLN A 143 1.45 -8.04 14.60
C GLN A 143 2.39 -7.60 13.47
N ALA A 144 2.99 -6.41 13.59
CA ALA A 144 4.01 -5.92 12.67
C ALA A 144 5.40 -6.52 12.92
N ALA A 145 5.54 -7.46 13.87
CA ALA A 145 6.80 -8.10 14.27
C ALA A 145 7.90 -7.10 14.66
N ALA A 146 7.55 -5.99 15.33
CA ALA A 146 8.47 -4.92 15.71
C ALA A 146 9.33 -5.26 16.97
N HIS A 147 9.61 -6.54 17.21
CA HIS A 147 10.31 -7.04 18.41
C HIS A 147 11.71 -6.44 18.58
N SER A 148 12.48 -6.26 17.49
CA SER A 148 13.82 -5.67 17.56
C SER A 148 13.82 -4.22 18.03
N LEU A 149 12.80 -3.45 17.66
CA LEU A 149 12.60 -2.09 18.15
C LEU A 149 12.19 -2.10 19.62
N LEU A 150 11.20 -2.93 19.98
CA LEU A 150 10.69 -3.05 21.35
C LEU A 150 11.77 -3.53 22.35
N SER A 151 12.64 -4.46 21.95
CA SER A 151 13.72 -4.95 22.81
C SER A 151 14.77 -3.88 23.18
N ARG A 152 14.88 -2.81 22.39
CA ARG A 152 15.77 -1.66 22.62
C ARG A 152 15.06 -0.44 23.19
N ALA A 153 13.75 -0.56 23.38
CA ALA A 153 12.88 0.50 23.89
C ALA A 153 12.90 0.49 25.43
N ASP A 154 13.89 1.15 26.04
CA ASP A 154 14.10 1.22 27.49
C ASP A 154 12.92 1.84 28.26
N ARG A 155 12.10 2.66 27.60
CA ARG A 155 10.89 3.30 28.13
C ARG A 155 9.61 2.80 27.47
N GLY A 156 9.64 1.58 26.87
CA GLY A 156 8.49 1.04 26.14
C GLY A 156 8.01 1.98 25.04
N LEU A 157 6.69 2.26 25.01
CA LEU A 157 6.09 3.16 24.00
C LEU A 157 6.60 4.60 24.09
N ASP A 158 7.12 5.06 25.24
CA ASP A 158 7.62 6.41 25.45
C ASP A 158 9.10 6.58 25.05
N THR A 159 9.71 5.53 24.49
CA THR A 159 11.07 5.59 23.94
C THR A 159 11.11 6.53 22.74
N LEU A 160 11.98 7.53 22.81
CA LEU A 160 12.23 8.47 21.71
C LEU A 160 12.94 7.77 20.55
N ILE A 161 12.49 8.03 19.34
CA ILE A 161 13.07 7.52 18.08
C ILE A 161 13.37 8.67 17.11
N GLY A 162 14.34 8.47 16.25
CA GLY A 162 14.77 9.49 15.29
C GLY A 162 15.88 10.38 15.80
N GLU A 163 15.84 11.66 15.48
CA GLU A 163 16.89 12.62 15.86
C GLU A 163 16.91 12.81 17.38
N GLY A 164 18.03 12.47 18.01
CA GLY A 164 18.18 12.54 19.48
C GLY A 164 17.64 11.34 20.26
N GLY A 165 17.10 10.31 19.60
CA GLY A 165 16.58 9.08 20.20
C GLY A 165 17.25 7.82 19.68
N VAL A 166 16.57 6.69 19.87
CA VAL A 166 17.00 5.38 19.33
C VAL A 166 17.02 5.46 17.81
N LYS A 167 18.15 5.09 17.21
CA LYS A 167 18.27 5.01 15.75
C LYS A 167 17.47 3.83 15.23
N VAL A 168 16.55 4.09 14.31
CA VAL A 168 15.65 3.10 13.72
C VAL A 168 16.19 2.66 12.36
N SER A 169 16.36 1.34 12.17
CA SER A 169 16.77 0.75 10.88
C SER A 169 15.65 0.84 9.83
N GLY A 170 15.98 0.60 8.56
CA GLY A 170 14.97 0.59 7.47
C GLY A 170 13.84 -0.43 7.72
N GLY A 171 14.17 -1.64 8.14
CA GLY A 171 13.20 -2.68 8.48
C GLY A 171 12.32 -2.32 9.68
N GLU A 172 12.89 -1.68 10.72
CA GLU A 172 12.13 -1.23 11.88
C GLU A 172 11.18 -0.07 11.52
N LYS A 173 11.61 0.86 10.65
CA LYS A 173 10.74 1.90 10.10
C LYS A 173 9.55 1.29 9.37
N GLN A 174 9.82 0.27 8.55
CA GLN A 174 8.78 -0.40 7.79
C GLN A 174 7.79 -1.13 8.70
N ARG A 175 8.27 -1.84 9.73
CA ARG A 175 7.42 -2.50 10.74
C ARG A 175 6.54 -1.50 11.50
N LEU A 176 7.10 -0.35 11.86
CA LEU A 176 6.33 0.72 12.50
C LEU A 176 5.29 1.34 11.54
N SER A 177 5.57 1.43 10.24
CA SER A 177 4.59 1.83 9.23
C SER A 177 3.45 0.80 9.10
N ILE A 178 3.77 -0.48 9.12
CA ILE A 178 2.76 -1.56 9.16
C ILE A 178 1.89 -1.44 10.42
N ALA A 179 2.50 -1.26 11.60
CA ALA A 179 1.77 -1.07 12.85
C ALA A 179 0.82 0.14 12.79
N ARG A 180 1.27 1.27 12.22
CA ARG A 180 0.42 2.45 11.97
C ARG A 180 -0.78 2.12 11.07
N ALA A 181 -0.55 1.38 9.99
CA ALA A 181 -1.61 0.99 9.08
C ALA A 181 -2.65 0.10 9.78
N LEU A 182 -2.21 -0.86 10.60
CA LEU A 182 -3.07 -1.76 11.37
C LEU A 182 -3.87 -1.05 12.47
N LEU A 183 -3.27 -0.05 13.13
CA LEU A 183 -3.91 0.71 14.21
C LEU A 183 -5.14 1.51 13.75
N ARG A 184 -5.30 1.70 12.45
CA ARG A 184 -6.51 2.28 11.85
C ARG A 184 -7.66 1.29 11.70
N HIS A 185 -7.47 0.02 12.06
CA HIS A 185 -8.44 -1.07 11.82
C HIS A 185 -8.93 -1.09 10.36
N PRO A 186 -8.00 -1.21 9.39
CA PRO A 186 -8.30 -0.98 7.99
C PRO A 186 -9.23 -2.03 7.41
N GLN A 187 -10.11 -1.59 6.52
CA GLN A 187 -10.95 -2.46 5.68
C GLN A 187 -10.35 -2.63 4.27
N LEU A 188 -9.43 -1.72 3.91
CA LEU A 188 -8.57 -1.80 2.74
C LEU A 188 -7.12 -1.58 3.17
N LEU A 189 -6.27 -2.57 2.96
CA LEU A 189 -4.86 -2.51 3.31
C LEU A 189 -4.02 -2.51 2.03
N VAL A 190 -3.22 -1.47 1.86
CA VAL A 190 -2.41 -1.27 0.65
C VAL A 190 -0.93 -1.24 1.01
N PHE A 191 -0.15 -2.11 0.39
CA PHE A 191 1.31 -2.13 0.47
C PHE A 191 1.90 -1.71 -0.87
N ASP A 192 2.46 -0.50 -0.94
CA ASP A 192 3.09 0.03 -2.15
C ASP A 192 4.61 -0.10 -2.05
N GLU A 193 5.14 -1.15 -2.69
CA GLU A 193 6.58 -1.45 -2.76
C GLU A 193 7.28 -1.50 -1.38
N ALA A 194 6.58 -1.98 -0.37
CA ALA A 194 6.95 -1.90 1.03
C ALA A 194 8.29 -2.58 1.41
N THR A 195 8.96 -3.27 0.48
CA THR A 195 10.22 -3.98 0.72
C THR A 195 11.37 -3.55 -0.18
N SER A 196 11.15 -2.64 -1.13
CA SER A 196 12.09 -2.35 -2.23
C SER A 196 13.42 -1.71 -1.78
N SER A 197 13.46 -1.05 -0.64
CA SER A 197 14.65 -0.36 -0.10
C SER A 197 15.41 -1.16 0.97
N LEU A 198 15.05 -2.43 1.19
CA LEU A 198 15.59 -3.27 2.25
C LEU A 198 16.66 -4.26 1.72
N ASP A 199 17.58 -4.67 2.59
CA ASP A 199 18.46 -5.79 2.30
C ASP A 199 17.66 -7.12 2.23
N SER A 200 18.24 -8.14 1.59
CA SER A 200 17.49 -9.36 1.26
C SER A 200 16.96 -10.14 2.46
N LEU A 201 17.66 -10.12 3.62
CA LEU A 201 17.20 -10.82 4.83
C LEU A 201 16.03 -10.07 5.47
N THR A 202 16.19 -8.79 5.67
CA THR A 202 15.14 -7.91 6.21
C THR A 202 13.90 -7.92 5.32
N GLU A 203 14.07 -7.95 4.00
CA GLU A 203 12.98 -8.04 3.04
C GLU A 203 12.18 -9.34 3.18
N GLU A 204 12.86 -10.49 3.32
CA GLU A 204 12.18 -11.78 3.49
C GLU A 204 11.35 -11.80 4.78
N GLU A 205 11.89 -11.24 5.86
CA GLU A 205 11.17 -11.08 7.13
C GLU A 205 9.95 -10.16 6.99
N ILE A 206 10.09 -9.00 6.34
CA ILE A 206 8.97 -8.08 6.11
C ILE A 206 7.92 -8.71 5.20
N SER A 207 8.34 -9.42 4.14
CA SER A 207 7.42 -10.15 3.25
C SER A 207 6.62 -11.21 3.99
N ARG A 208 7.25 -11.91 4.96
CA ARG A 208 6.56 -12.84 5.85
C ARG A 208 5.54 -12.12 6.73
N THR A 209 5.93 -11.01 7.37
CA THR A 209 5.03 -10.19 8.19
C THR A 209 3.82 -9.69 7.38
N ILE A 210 4.04 -9.18 6.16
CA ILE A 210 2.95 -8.73 5.27
C ILE A 210 1.99 -9.88 4.97
N ARG A 211 2.51 -11.09 4.71
CA ARG A 211 1.69 -12.28 4.45
C ARG A 211 0.86 -12.68 5.67
N GLU A 212 1.47 -12.69 6.85
CA GLU A 212 0.78 -13.02 8.10
C GLU A 212 -0.30 -11.99 8.42
N VAL A 213 -0.01 -10.71 8.23
CA VAL A 213 -0.98 -9.62 8.37
C VAL A 213 -2.14 -9.80 7.38
N ALA A 214 -1.86 -10.01 6.10
CA ALA A 214 -2.89 -10.20 5.07
C ALA A 214 -3.79 -11.41 5.38
N ALA A 215 -3.22 -12.52 5.82
CA ALA A 215 -3.98 -13.74 6.16
C ALA A 215 -4.86 -13.59 7.41
N ASN A 216 -4.50 -12.70 8.34
CA ASN A 216 -5.20 -12.51 9.62
C ASN A 216 -6.20 -11.33 9.59
N GLN A 217 -6.23 -10.55 8.51
CA GLN A 217 -7.16 -9.43 8.37
C GLN A 217 -8.34 -9.82 7.48
N GLU A 218 -9.54 -9.42 7.88
CA GLU A 218 -10.73 -9.50 7.03
C GLU A 218 -10.82 -8.30 6.06
N ALA A 219 -9.71 -7.64 5.77
CA ALA A 219 -9.61 -6.50 4.87
C ALA A 219 -9.38 -6.96 3.44
N ILE A 220 -9.73 -6.13 2.47
CA ILE A 220 -9.20 -6.25 1.10
C ILE A 220 -7.73 -5.87 1.17
N THR A 221 -6.82 -6.77 0.75
CA THR A 221 -5.38 -6.49 0.74
C THR A 221 -4.88 -6.30 -0.69
N ILE A 222 -4.22 -5.17 -0.94
CA ILE A 222 -3.61 -4.84 -2.24
C ILE A 222 -2.10 -4.77 -2.07
N LEU A 223 -1.38 -5.59 -2.84
CA LEU A 223 0.07 -5.65 -2.85
C LEU A 223 0.61 -5.09 -4.17
N ILE A 224 1.41 -4.04 -4.09
CA ILE A 224 2.22 -3.58 -5.22
C ILE A 224 3.64 -4.02 -4.95
N ALA A 225 4.21 -4.85 -5.79
CA ALA A 225 5.54 -5.38 -5.56
C ALA A 225 6.44 -5.31 -6.80
N HIS A 226 7.70 -5.01 -6.55
CA HIS A 226 8.78 -5.23 -7.50
C HIS A 226 9.31 -6.66 -7.43
N ARG A 227 9.26 -7.28 -6.23
CA ARG A 227 9.74 -8.64 -6.04
C ARG A 227 8.59 -9.62 -5.98
N LEU A 228 8.62 -10.58 -6.89
CA LEU A 228 7.55 -11.56 -7.07
C LEU A 228 7.42 -12.53 -5.89
N SER A 229 8.51 -12.73 -5.14
CA SER A 229 8.49 -13.56 -3.91
C SER A 229 7.52 -13.05 -2.84
N THR A 230 7.26 -11.75 -2.79
CA THR A 230 6.35 -11.12 -1.82
C THR A 230 4.89 -11.46 -2.12
N ILE A 231 4.56 -11.72 -3.38
CA ILE A 231 3.17 -11.79 -3.86
C ILE A 231 2.72 -13.18 -4.32
N MET A 232 3.60 -14.20 -4.25
CA MET A 232 3.28 -15.57 -4.70
C MET A 232 2.03 -16.17 -4.02
N HIS A 233 1.69 -15.67 -2.83
CA HIS A 233 0.56 -16.12 -2.03
C HIS A 233 -0.74 -15.35 -2.30
N ALA A 234 -0.70 -14.33 -3.15
CA ALA A 234 -1.89 -13.57 -3.51
C ALA A 234 -2.93 -14.46 -4.23
N ASP A 235 -4.20 -14.24 -3.92
CA ASP A 235 -5.32 -14.97 -4.53
C ASP A 235 -5.40 -14.70 -6.03
N ARG A 236 -5.07 -13.48 -6.43
CA ARG A 236 -4.96 -13.04 -7.82
C ARG A 236 -3.81 -12.07 -8.01
N ILE A 237 -3.06 -12.27 -9.07
CA ILE A 237 -1.96 -11.42 -9.51
C ILE A 237 -2.36 -10.83 -10.86
N PHE A 238 -2.28 -9.51 -10.98
CA PHE A 238 -2.50 -8.77 -12.21
C PHE A 238 -1.16 -8.21 -12.70
N VAL A 239 -0.80 -8.52 -13.94
CA VAL A 239 0.42 -8.05 -14.57
C VAL A 239 0.10 -6.84 -15.42
N LEU A 240 0.69 -5.70 -15.05
CA LEU A 240 0.54 -4.44 -15.76
C LEU A 240 1.71 -4.22 -16.73
N GLU A 241 1.39 -3.84 -17.96
CA GLU A 241 2.32 -3.32 -18.94
C GLU A 241 1.73 -2.12 -19.67
N ARG A 242 2.46 -1.02 -19.72
CA ARG A 242 2.04 0.22 -20.42
C ARG A 242 0.62 0.68 -20.08
N GLY A 243 0.28 0.61 -18.78
CA GLY A 243 -1.02 1.04 -18.29
C GLY A 243 -2.17 0.07 -18.53
N ARG A 244 -1.93 -1.16 -18.99
CA ARG A 244 -2.94 -2.19 -19.21
C ARG A 244 -2.67 -3.45 -18.39
N ILE A 245 -3.70 -4.17 -18.01
CA ILE A 245 -3.58 -5.54 -17.50
C ILE A 245 -3.38 -6.45 -18.70
N VAL A 246 -2.22 -7.12 -18.79
CA VAL A 246 -1.87 -8.00 -19.91
C VAL A 246 -1.99 -9.48 -19.53
N GLU A 247 -1.84 -9.81 -18.25
CA GLU A 247 -1.99 -11.16 -17.71
C GLU A 247 -2.65 -11.08 -16.33
N PHE A 248 -3.40 -12.10 -15.96
CA PHE A 248 -3.91 -12.26 -14.61
C PHE A 248 -4.10 -13.76 -14.27
N GLY A 249 -3.97 -14.09 -12.98
CA GLY A 249 -4.12 -15.45 -12.50
C GLY A 249 -3.40 -15.64 -11.17
N ARG A 250 -3.31 -16.88 -10.70
CA ARG A 250 -2.49 -17.28 -9.57
C ARG A 250 -1.03 -17.45 -10.01
N HIS A 251 -0.11 -17.42 -9.06
CA HIS A 251 1.31 -17.61 -9.32
C HIS A 251 1.64 -18.80 -10.22
N ALA A 252 1.10 -20.00 -9.90
CA ALA A 252 1.35 -21.21 -10.68
C ALA A 252 0.80 -21.10 -12.11
N GLU A 253 -0.42 -20.55 -12.28
CA GLU A 253 -1.06 -20.38 -13.59
C GLU A 253 -0.24 -19.42 -14.48
N LEU A 254 0.25 -18.32 -13.91
CA LEU A 254 1.06 -17.33 -14.64
C LEU A 254 2.45 -17.88 -15.02
N LEU A 255 3.03 -18.77 -14.21
CA LEU A 255 4.25 -19.47 -14.58
C LEU A 255 4.03 -20.42 -15.77
N ASP A 256 2.89 -21.14 -15.80
CA ASP A 256 2.55 -22.08 -16.87
C ASP A 256 2.23 -21.36 -18.19
N GLN A 257 1.68 -20.14 -18.12
CA GLN A 257 1.43 -19.30 -19.31
C GLN A 257 2.70 -18.85 -20.03
N LYS A 258 3.85 -18.84 -19.34
CA LYS A 258 5.18 -18.44 -19.89
C LYS A 258 5.18 -17.04 -20.51
N GLY A 259 4.36 -16.13 -20.02
CA GLY A 259 4.24 -14.74 -20.48
C GLY A 259 5.21 -13.78 -19.78
N LEU A 260 4.78 -12.52 -19.65
CA LEU A 260 5.57 -11.45 -19.02
C LEU A 260 5.88 -11.77 -17.55
N TYR A 261 4.89 -12.29 -16.79
CA TYR A 261 5.11 -12.71 -15.41
C TYR A 261 6.24 -13.75 -15.29
N TYR A 262 6.21 -14.77 -16.13
CA TYR A 262 7.25 -15.80 -16.16
C TYR A 262 8.63 -15.23 -16.49
N ALA A 263 8.70 -14.32 -17.48
CA ALA A 263 9.95 -13.66 -17.83
C ALA A 263 10.53 -12.86 -16.65
N MET A 264 9.70 -12.09 -15.95
CA MET A 264 10.08 -11.35 -14.73
C MET A 264 10.53 -12.30 -13.60
N TRP A 265 9.81 -13.42 -13.41
CA TRP A 265 10.16 -14.43 -12.42
C TRP A 265 11.54 -15.06 -12.69
N ARG A 266 11.77 -15.48 -13.94
CA ARG A 266 13.06 -16.04 -14.37
C ARG A 266 14.22 -15.10 -14.13
N GLN A 267 14.05 -13.81 -14.42
CA GLN A 267 15.06 -12.80 -14.15
C GLN A 267 15.39 -12.73 -12.65
N GLN A 268 14.38 -12.66 -11.79
CA GLN A 268 14.59 -12.53 -10.34
C GLN A 268 15.17 -13.81 -9.71
N VAL A 269 14.81 -14.99 -10.18
CA VAL A 269 15.41 -16.26 -9.73
C VAL A 269 16.86 -16.36 -10.18
N GLY A 270 17.18 -16.06 -11.43
CA GLY A 270 18.54 -16.06 -11.96
C GLY A 270 19.46 -15.06 -11.26
N GLU A 271 18.98 -13.89 -10.88
CA GLU A 271 19.72 -12.92 -10.07
C GLU A 271 20.02 -13.46 -8.66
N ARG A 272 19.08 -14.16 -8.02
CA ARG A 272 19.29 -14.79 -6.69
C ARG A 272 20.34 -15.90 -6.73
N GLU A 273 20.29 -16.78 -7.73
CA GLU A 273 21.29 -17.84 -7.90
C GLU A 273 22.69 -17.26 -8.14
N ALA A 274 22.82 -16.19 -8.91
CA ALA A 274 24.09 -15.51 -9.14
C ALA A 274 24.66 -14.81 -7.89
N ILE A 275 23.80 -14.33 -6.99
CA ILE A 275 24.22 -13.73 -5.70
C ILE A 275 24.62 -14.81 -4.70
N ALA A 276 23.91 -15.93 -4.64
CA ALA A 276 24.21 -17.05 -3.75
C ALA A 276 25.49 -17.80 -4.13
N ALA A 277 25.95 -17.68 -5.36
CA ALA A 277 27.17 -18.31 -5.89
C ALA A 277 28.44 -17.44 -5.70
N ARG A 278 28.35 -16.25 -5.14
CA ARG A 278 29.46 -15.35 -4.78
C ARG A 278 29.71 -15.37 -3.27
#